data_f1007f88e77be3916e24f6a639568d01
#
_entry.id   f1007f88e77be3916e24f6a639568d01
#
_cell.length_a   1.000
_cell.length_b   1.000
_cell.length_c   1.000
_cell.angle_alpha   90.00
_cell.angle_beta   90.00
_cell.angle_gamma   90.00
#
_symmetry.space_group_name_H-M   'P 1'
#
loop_
_entity.id
_entity.type
_entity.pdbx_description
1 polymer ?
#
loop_
_entity_poly.entity_id
_entity_poly.type
_entity_poly.pdbx_seq_one_letter_code
_entity_poly.pdbx_strand_id
1 'polypeptide(L)'
;MIKKKFFILLFLISIFFNQMVLSSENDIYKKIDLFGEVLEKINKDYVDEINQSESMDSAINGLLQSLDPYSAYMPPEILEEMQTETSGEFGGLGIEVGMEAGVVKVISPIDDTPASKAGIKAGDYIVKIDDTQVQGKSLSEAVDLMRGPVGSGIELTVRRRGEKKALTFFVVREIIQIKSVKADLLEKNIGYIRLTSFNENSGKQIEKEIKKLEKNSDVKSYILDLRNNPGGLLSQAIKISDFFLDNGEIVSTKSRKASENRKWFAKSGDLTNGKTIIVLINYGSASASEIVAGALKDHKRAILLGENSYGKGSVQSIIPLKNNGAIRLTVAKYYLPSGESISEVGVSPDIEVIEESDEFKIKTETDNQLSYAIKLLNG
;
A
#
# COMPACT_ATOMS: atom_id res chain seq x y z
N MET A 1 40.77 -23.16 51.50
CA MET A 1 41.40 -23.18 50.15
C MET A 1 40.37 -23.20 49.03
N ILE A 2 39.23 -23.89 49.14
CA ILE A 2 38.21 -24.03 48.09
C ILE A 2 37.52 -22.69 47.70
N LYS A 3 37.18 -21.83 48.66
CA LYS A 3 36.56 -20.51 48.39
C LYS A 3 37.42 -19.55 47.57
N LYS A 4 38.75 -19.56 47.75
CA LYS A 4 39.68 -18.70 47.00
C LYS A 4 39.81 -19.16 45.51
N LYS A 5 39.79 -20.46 45.27
CA LYS A 5 39.81 -21.01 43.89
C LYS A 5 38.54 -20.72 43.14
N PHE A 6 37.36 -20.71 43.80
CA PHE A 6 36.08 -20.38 43.19
C PHE A 6 35.97 -18.91 42.77
N PHE A 7 36.51 -17.97 43.59
CA PHE A 7 36.56 -16.57 43.28
C PHE A 7 37.52 -16.25 42.09
N ILE A 8 38.63 -16.95 42.02
CA ILE A 8 39.58 -16.81 40.89
C ILE A 8 38.96 -17.33 39.60
N LEU A 9 38.20 -18.42 39.64
CA LEU A 9 37.51 -18.95 38.46
C LEU A 9 36.41 -18.00 37.95
N LEU A 10 35.61 -17.42 38.85
CA LEU A 10 34.60 -16.41 38.51
C LEU A 10 35.23 -15.15 37.93
N PHE A 11 36.36 -14.70 38.44
CA PHE A 11 37.09 -13.53 37.90
C PHE A 11 37.70 -13.81 36.52
N LEU A 12 38.23 -15.00 36.28
CA LEU A 12 38.72 -15.42 34.98
C LEU A 12 37.57 -15.54 33.93
N ILE A 13 36.40 -16.08 34.32
CA ILE A 13 35.22 -16.14 33.45
C ILE A 13 34.74 -14.71 33.09
N SER A 14 34.76 -13.76 34.03
CA SER A 14 34.37 -12.37 33.73
C SER A 14 35.33 -11.65 32.79
N ILE A 15 36.63 -11.96 32.88
CA ILE A 15 37.63 -11.41 31.94
C ILE A 15 37.44 -11.99 30.53
N PHE A 16 37.18 -13.32 30.43
CA PHE A 16 36.90 -13.96 29.15
C PHE A 16 35.62 -13.43 28.47
N PHE A 17 34.57 -13.16 29.24
CA PHE A 17 33.32 -12.56 28.72
C PHE A 17 33.56 -11.13 28.25
N ASN A 18 34.35 -10.31 28.95
CA ASN A 18 34.70 -8.96 28.51
C ASN A 18 35.56 -8.96 27.21
N GLN A 19 36.49 -9.91 27.05
CA GLN A 19 37.28 -10.03 25.83
C GLN A 19 36.44 -10.46 24.61
N MET A 20 35.43 -11.32 24.80
CA MET A 20 34.53 -11.71 23.70
C MET A 20 33.66 -10.54 23.19
N VAL A 21 33.17 -9.68 24.07
CA VAL A 21 32.38 -8.49 23.68
C VAL A 21 33.25 -7.47 22.96
N LEU A 22 34.46 -7.18 23.45
CA LEU A 22 35.41 -6.26 22.83
C LEU A 22 35.92 -6.74 21.47
N SER A 23 36.00 -8.07 21.21
CA SER A 23 36.41 -8.63 19.94
C SER A 23 35.34 -8.42 18.86
N SER A 24 34.07 -8.52 19.20
CA SER A 24 32.95 -8.35 18.26
C SER A 24 32.76 -6.89 17.83
N GLU A 25 32.93 -5.92 18.74
CA GLU A 25 32.88 -4.49 18.40
C GLU A 25 34.02 -4.07 17.46
N ASN A 26 35.23 -4.58 17.70
CA ASN A 26 36.40 -4.26 16.89
C ASN A 26 36.27 -4.75 15.43
N ASP A 27 35.48 -5.78 15.18
CA ASP A 27 35.30 -6.34 13.83
C ASP A 27 34.29 -5.53 13.00
N ILE A 28 33.27 -4.96 13.61
CA ILE A 28 32.31 -4.06 12.97
C ILE A 28 32.98 -2.75 12.52
N TYR A 29 33.80 -2.13 13.39
CA TYR A 29 34.52 -0.90 13.04
C TYR A 29 35.49 -1.10 11.88
N LYS A 30 36.21 -2.22 11.84
CA LYS A 30 37.07 -2.57 10.69
C LYS A 30 36.27 -2.71 9.37
N LYS A 31 35.03 -3.20 9.43
CA LYS A 31 34.17 -3.27 8.24
C LYS A 31 33.67 -1.90 7.80
N ILE A 32 33.43 -1.00 8.74
CA ILE A 32 33.07 0.40 8.44
C ILE A 32 34.25 1.12 7.80
N ASP A 33 35.47 0.94 8.34
CA ASP A 33 36.69 1.50 7.77
C ASP A 33 36.93 0.98 6.34
N LEU A 34 36.77 -0.34 6.12
CA LEU A 34 36.87 -0.93 4.78
C LEU A 34 35.82 -0.35 3.83
N PHE A 35 34.60 -0.14 4.30
CA PHE A 35 33.53 0.47 3.50
C PHE A 35 33.92 1.91 3.09
N GLY A 36 34.48 2.69 4.02
CA GLY A 36 35.02 4.02 3.74
C GLY A 36 36.14 4.02 2.70
N GLU A 37 37.09 3.07 2.80
CA GLU A 37 38.18 2.91 1.83
C GLU A 37 37.65 2.58 0.42
N VAL A 38 36.63 1.70 0.32
CA VAL A 38 35.99 1.37 -0.96
C VAL A 38 35.33 2.59 -1.58
N LEU A 39 34.58 3.38 -0.79
CA LEU A 39 33.96 4.61 -1.27
C LEU A 39 34.98 5.63 -1.78
N GLU A 40 36.10 5.80 -1.06
CA GLU A 40 37.19 6.70 -1.49
C GLU A 40 37.77 6.26 -2.83
N LYS A 41 38.03 4.94 -3.00
CA LYS A 41 38.55 4.39 -4.26
C LYS A 41 37.55 4.56 -5.42
N ILE A 42 36.27 4.30 -5.19
CA ILE A 42 35.23 4.52 -6.21
C ILE A 42 35.23 5.98 -6.64
N ASN A 43 35.20 6.91 -5.68
CA ASN A 43 35.15 8.34 -5.98
C ASN A 43 36.40 8.82 -6.73
N LYS A 44 37.56 8.18 -6.52
CA LYS A 44 38.82 8.57 -7.13
C LYS A 44 39.08 7.91 -8.49
N ASP A 45 38.74 6.63 -8.63
CA ASP A 45 39.25 5.79 -9.70
C ASP A 45 38.14 5.30 -10.66
N TYR A 46 36.84 5.54 -10.34
CA TYR A 46 35.76 5.18 -11.24
C TYR A 46 35.73 6.06 -12.49
N VAL A 47 35.36 5.48 -13.64
CA VAL A 47 35.47 6.09 -14.97
C VAL A 47 34.60 7.32 -15.16
N ASP A 48 33.41 7.37 -14.52
CA ASP A 48 32.48 8.48 -14.58
C ASP A 48 32.36 9.18 -13.21
N GLU A 49 31.88 10.43 -13.21
CA GLU A 49 31.51 11.11 -11.97
C GLU A 49 30.34 10.39 -11.29
N ILE A 50 30.45 10.15 -9.99
CA ILE A 50 29.39 9.50 -9.22
C ILE A 50 28.64 10.50 -8.34
N ASN A 51 27.34 10.31 -8.20
CA ASN A 51 26.56 10.95 -7.14
C ASN A 51 26.79 10.17 -5.83
N GLN A 52 27.57 10.74 -4.93
CA GLN A 52 27.90 10.11 -3.64
C GLN A 52 26.67 9.85 -2.79
N SER A 53 25.66 10.75 -2.81
CA SER A 53 24.42 10.58 -2.03
C SER A 53 23.65 9.37 -2.52
N GLU A 54 23.42 9.24 -3.81
CA GLU A 54 22.72 8.10 -4.42
C GLU A 54 23.47 6.78 -4.20
N SER A 55 24.81 6.83 -4.23
CA SER A 55 25.65 5.65 -3.95
C SER A 55 25.51 5.19 -2.49
N MET A 56 25.42 6.12 -1.55
CA MET A 56 25.19 5.81 -0.14
C MET A 56 23.79 5.27 0.11
N ASP A 57 22.77 5.86 -0.50
CA ASP A 57 21.39 5.38 -0.42
C ASP A 57 21.28 3.97 -0.97
N SER A 58 21.97 3.69 -2.09
CA SER A 58 22.05 2.35 -2.69
C SER A 58 22.72 1.33 -1.76
N ALA A 59 23.79 1.74 -1.06
CA ALA A 59 24.48 0.88 -0.11
C ALA A 59 23.63 0.56 1.12
N ILE A 60 22.92 1.55 1.66
CA ILE A 60 21.97 1.38 2.78
C ILE A 60 20.83 0.44 2.33
N ASN A 61 20.31 0.65 1.12
CA ASN A 61 19.25 -0.19 0.59
C ASN A 61 19.72 -1.63 0.36
N GLY A 62 20.95 -1.83 -0.14
CA GLY A 62 21.55 -3.15 -0.28
C GLY A 62 21.69 -3.89 1.06
N LEU A 63 22.04 -3.20 2.14
CA LEU A 63 22.06 -3.76 3.49
C LEU A 63 20.67 -4.24 3.93
N LEU A 64 19.63 -3.44 3.69
CA LEU A 64 18.26 -3.77 4.06
C LEU A 64 17.70 -4.93 3.22
N GLN A 65 17.96 -4.93 1.92
CA GLN A 65 17.57 -6.00 1.00
C GLN A 65 18.25 -7.34 1.29
N SER A 66 19.42 -7.32 1.95
CA SER A 66 20.06 -8.56 2.43
C SER A 66 19.30 -9.28 3.54
N LEU A 67 18.34 -8.60 4.18
CA LEU A 67 17.50 -9.17 5.24
C LEU A 67 16.29 -9.90 4.67
N ASP A 68 15.60 -9.25 3.73
CA ASP A 68 14.41 -9.76 3.02
C ASP A 68 14.06 -8.82 1.84
N PRO A 69 13.20 -9.24 0.88
CA PRO A 69 12.87 -8.43 -0.30
C PRO A 69 11.95 -7.22 -0.01
N TYR A 70 11.46 -7.05 1.21
CA TYR A 70 10.49 -6.02 1.58
C TYR A 70 11.08 -4.89 2.41
N SER A 71 12.22 -5.16 3.10
CA SER A 71 12.95 -4.14 3.85
C SER A 71 13.69 -3.21 2.89
N ALA A 72 13.54 -1.90 3.08
CA ALA A 72 14.11 -0.91 2.17
C ALA A 72 14.37 0.42 2.88
N TYR A 73 15.33 1.18 2.37
CA TYR A 73 15.51 2.59 2.69
C TYR A 73 14.55 3.43 1.83
N MET A 74 13.93 4.42 2.45
CA MET A 74 13.04 5.38 1.82
C MET A 74 13.64 6.79 1.99
N PRO A 75 14.18 7.39 0.93
CA PRO A 75 14.49 8.82 0.90
C PRO A 75 13.26 9.66 1.25
N PRO A 76 13.42 10.95 1.60
CA PRO A 76 12.30 11.82 1.98
C PRO A 76 11.15 11.82 0.99
N GLU A 77 11.45 11.85 -0.31
CA GLU A 77 10.46 11.89 -1.40
C GLU A 77 9.61 10.61 -1.44
N ILE A 78 10.26 9.45 -1.35
CA ILE A 78 9.56 8.14 -1.34
C ILE A 78 8.76 7.96 -0.05
N LEU A 79 9.22 8.49 1.07
CA LEU A 79 8.46 8.49 2.32
C LEU A 79 7.20 9.34 2.20
N GLU A 80 7.27 10.51 1.58
CA GLU A 80 6.12 11.40 1.35
C GLU A 80 5.08 10.76 0.42
N GLU A 81 5.52 10.13 -0.67
CA GLU A 81 4.64 9.36 -1.57
C GLU A 81 3.91 8.24 -0.80
N MET A 82 4.65 7.45 -0.02
CA MET A 82 4.06 6.38 0.79
C MET A 82 3.07 6.92 1.83
N GLN A 83 3.36 8.08 2.46
CA GLN A 83 2.45 8.72 3.42
C GLN A 83 1.16 9.18 2.71
N THR A 84 1.27 9.72 1.50
CA THR A 84 0.14 10.11 0.66
C THR A 84 -0.74 8.91 0.31
N GLU A 85 -0.14 7.81 -0.14
CA GLU A 85 -0.86 6.56 -0.43
C GLU A 85 -1.54 6.00 0.82
N THR A 86 -0.86 6.04 1.95
CA THR A 86 -1.33 5.51 3.23
C THR A 86 -2.48 6.34 3.82
N SER A 87 -2.37 7.68 3.78
CA SER A 87 -3.46 8.57 4.20
C SER A 87 -4.67 8.44 3.28
N GLY A 88 -4.46 8.12 2.01
CA GLY A 88 -5.49 8.14 0.98
C GLY A 88 -5.97 9.56 0.65
N GLU A 89 -5.12 10.55 0.93
CA GLU A 89 -5.41 11.97 0.73
C GLU A 89 -4.13 12.71 0.29
N PHE A 90 -4.28 13.72 -0.54
CA PHE A 90 -3.17 14.61 -0.91
C PHE A 90 -3.67 16.03 -1.16
N GLY A 91 -2.77 16.99 -0.96
CA GLY A 91 -3.03 18.36 -1.35
C GLY A 91 -2.91 18.52 -2.86
N GLY A 92 -3.98 18.91 -3.54
CA GLY A 92 -3.99 18.99 -4.98
C GLY A 92 -5.22 19.65 -5.57
N LEU A 93 -5.42 19.45 -6.84
CA LEU A 93 -6.45 20.13 -7.64
C LEU A 93 -7.67 19.24 -7.93
N GLY A 94 -7.50 17.90 -7.82
CA GLY A 94 -8.54 16.94 -8.18
C GLY A 94 -8.73 16.80 -9.70
N ILE A 95 -7.64 16.54 -10.41
CA ILE A 95 -7.64 16.32 -11.86
C ILE A 95 -7.01 14.97 -12.17
N GLU A 96 -7.67 14.19 -12.99
CA GLU A 96 -7.07 13.04 -13.65
C GLU A 96 -6.39 13.50 -14.93
N VAL A 97 -5.10 13.20 -15.09
CA VAL A 97 -4.28 13.66 -16.19
C VAL A 97 -3.53 12.51 -16.87
N GLY A 98 -3.19 12.72 -18.13
CA GLY A 98 -2.34 11.83 -18.92
C GLY A 98 -1.43 12.62 -19.87
N MET A 99 -0.49 11.93 -20.51
CA MET A 99 0.35 12.54 -21.56
C MET A 99 -0.23 12.27 -22.92
N GLU A 100 -0.34 13.33 -23.73
CA GLU A 100 -0.69 13.24 -25.14
C GLU A 100 0.20 14.18 -25.95
N ALA A 101 0.94 13.65 -26.91
CA ALA A 101 1.87 14.40 -27.76
C ALA A 101 2.88 15.28 -26.97
N GLY A 102 3.38 14.80 -25.84
CA GLY A 102 4.37 15.50 -25.01
C GLY A 102 3.79 16.65 -24.16
N VAL A 103 2.47 16.72 -24.03
CA VAL A 103 1.77 17.71 -23.21
C VAL A 103 0.82 17.03 -22.23
N VAL A 104 0.61 17.61 -21.07
CA VAL A 104 -0.32 17.08 -20.06
C VAL A 104 -1.76 17.38 -20.50
N LYS A 105 -2.54 16.33 -20.71
CA LYS A 105 -3.97 16.41 -21.05
C LYS A 105 -4.83 16.08 -19.85
N VAL A 106 -5.82 16.89 -19.58
CA VAL A 106 -6.87 16.60 -18.59
C VAL A 106 -7.77 15.50 -19.15
N ILE A 107 -7.76 14.34 -18.52
CA ILE A 107 -8.68 13.23 -18.80
C ILE A 107 -10.06 13.60 -18.25
N SER A 108 -10.11 13.95 -16.95
CA SER A 108 -11.32 14.43 -16.28
C SER A 108 -10.99 15.22 -15.03
N PRO A 109 -11.63 16.35 -14.73
CA PRO A 109 -11.68 16.87 -13.38
C PRO A 109 -12.57 15.98 -12.52
N ILE A 110 -12.20 15.78 -11.26
CA ILE A 110 -13.02 15.07 -10.28
C ILE A 110 -14.12 16.02 -9.79
N ASP A 111 -15.35 15.55 -9.72
CA ASP A 111 -16.48 16.34 -9.26
C ASP A 111 -16.26 16.93 -7.85
N ASP A 112 -16.76 18.13 -7.63
CA ASP A 112 -16.67 18.88 -6.37
C ASP A 112 -15.25 19.26 -5.91
N THR A 113 -14.23 19.05 -6.74
CA THR A 113 -12.84 19.43 -6.45
C THR A 113 -12.51 20.86 -6.92
N PRO A 114 -11.38 21.45 -6.47
CA PRO A 114 -10.96 22.77 -6.87
C PRO A 114 -10.90 22.99 -8.37
N ALA A 115 -10.37 22.03 -9.12
CA ALA A 115 -10.28 22.13 -10.57
C ALA A 115 -11.65 22.14 -11.25
N SER A 116 -12.57 21.29 -10.81
CA SER A 116 -13.95 21.27 -11.30
C SER A 116 -14.65 22.60 -11.05
N LYS A 117 -14.53 23.13 -9.82
CA LYS A 117 -15.09 24.44 -9.41
C LYS A 117 -14.47 25.60 -10.21
N ALA A 118 -13.18 25.53 -10.53
CA ALA A 118 -12.49 26.53 -11.35
C ALA A 118 -12.89 26.49 -12.84
N GLY A 119 -13.57 25.43 -13.29
CA GLY A 119 -14.03 25.30 -14.67
C GLY A 119 -13.03 24.66 -15.62
N ILE A 120 -12.06 23.91 -15.11
CA ILE A 120 -11.20 23.01 -15.90
C ILE A 120 -12.07 21.88 -16.43
N LYS A 121 -11.84 21.47 -17.69
CA LYS A 121 -12.69 20.50 -18.40
C LYS A 121 -11.86 19.34 -18.95
N ALA A 122 -12.52 18.22 -19.14
CA ALA A 122 -11.94 17.11 -19.90
C ALA A 122 -11.51 17.56 -21.31
N GLY A 123 -10.33 17.12 -21.75
CA GLY A 123 -9.73 17.50 -23.00
C GLY A 123 -8.94 18.81 -23.00
N ASP A 124 -8.82 19.49 -21.86
CA ASP A 124 -7.92 20.62 -21.70
C ASP A 124 -6.45 20.16 -21.73
N TYR A 125 -5.58 20.97 -22.33
CA TYR A 125 -4.13 20.72 -22.33
C TYR A 125 -3.45 21.73 -21.41
N ILE A 126 -2.84 21.28 -20.33
CA ILE A 126 -2.07 22.11 -19.40
C ILE A 126 -0.71 22.38 -20.04
N VAL A 127 -0.44 23.62 -20.38
CA VAL A 127 0.79 24.04 -21.07
C VAL A 127 1.78 24.74 -20.15
N LYS A 128 1.28 25.33 -19.04
CA LYS A 128 2.11 26.01 -18.05
C LYS A 128 1.52 25.81 -16.65
N ILE A 129 2.37 25.63 -15.65
CA ILE A 129 2.05 25.52 -14.23
C ILE A 129 2.88 26.57 -13.51
N ASP A 130 2.22 27.56 -12.89
CA ASP A 130 2.86 28.78 -12.39
C ASP A 130 3.78 29.37 -13.48
N ASP A 131 5.08 29.54 -13.21
CA ASP A 131 6.05 30.01 -14.20
C ASP A 131 6.71 28.90 -15.03
N THR A 132 6.38 27.63 -14.79
CA THR A 132 7.04 26.48 -15.40
C THR A 132 6.27 25.98 -16.65
N GLN A 133 6.94 25.90 -17.81
CA GLN A 133 6.41 25.24 -18.99
C GLN A 133 6.36 23.73 -18.78
N VAL A 134 5.26 23.10 -19.20
CA VAL A 134 5.04 21.65 -19.04
C VAL A 134 5.66 20.85 -20.17
N GLN A 135 5.85 21.47 -21.34
CA GLN A 135 6.43 20.79 -22.50
C GLN A 135 7.83 20.23 -22.19
N GLY A 136 8.04 18.96 -22.49
CA GLY A 136 9.31 18.25 -22.25
C GLY A 136 9.45 17.65 -20.86
N LYS A 137 8.47 17.85 -19.98
CA LYS A 137 8.42 17.19 -18.66
C LYS A 137 7.72 15.84 -18.75
N SER A 138 8.08 14.93 -17.87
CA SER A 138 7.34 13.69 -17.64
C SER A 138 5.98 13.98 -16.97
N LEU A 139 5.08 13.00 -17.00
CA LEU A 139 3.80 13.10 -16.30
C LEU A 139 4.01 13.27 -14.77
N SER A 140 4.96 12.53 -14.19
CA SER A 140 5.27 12.62 -12.76
C SER A 140 5.71 14.02 -12.37
N GLU A 141 6.69 14.61 -13.09
CA GLU A 141 7.17 15.97 -12.81
C GLU A 141 6.04 17.01 -12.92
N ALA A 142 5.13 16.86 -13.87
CA ALA A 142 3.99 17.76 -13.99
C ALA A 142 2.98 17.59 -12.85
N VAL A 143 2.74 16.35 -12.42
CA VAL A 143 1.88 16.03 -11.28
C VAL A 143 2.47 16.60 -9.99
N ASP A 144 3.78 16.47 -9.77
CA ASP A 144 4.46 17.01 -8.59
C ASP A 144 4.36 18.53 -8.50
N LEU A 145 4.46 19.23 -9.65
CA LEU A 145 4.21 20.67 -9.71
C LEU A 145 2.75 21.03 -9.36
N MET A 146 1.79 20.19 -9.73
CA MET A 146 0.37 20.42 -9.43
C MET A 146 0.01 20.09 -7.97
N ARG A 147 0.72 19.17 -7.33
CA ARG A 147 0.60 18.86 -5.90
C ARG A 147 1.19 19.99 -5.05
N GLY A 148 0.89 20.00 -3.77
CA GLY A 148 1.48 20.94 -2.82
C GLY A 148 0.62 21.12 -1.57
N PRO A 149 1.05 21.98 -0.63
CA PRO A 149 0.36 22.22 0.63
C PRO A 149 -1.09 22.64 0.41
N VAL A 150 -2.00 22.06 1.19
CA VAL A 150 -3.42 22.47 1.23
C VAL A 150 -3.52 23.94 1.55
N GLY A 151 -4.38 24.66 0.81
CA GLY A 151 -4.56 26.11 0.93
C GLY A 151 -3.58 26.95 0.09
N SER A 152 -2.55 26.35 -0.52
CA SER A 152 -1.67 27.07 -1.43
C SER A 152 -2.33 27.26 -2.80
N GLY A 153 -2.10 28.43 -3.42
CA GLY A 153 -2.57 28.74 -4.78
C GLY A 153 -1.63 28.20 -5.84
N ILE A 154 -2.18 27.97 -7.03
CA ILE A 154 -1.45 27.58 -8.23
C ILE A 154 -2.14 28.21 -9.45
N GLU A 155 -1.36 28.64 -10.42
CA GLU A 155 -1.88 29.14 -11.69
C GLU A 155 -1.66 28.10 -12.81
N LEU A 156 -2.73 27.70 -13.48
CA LEU A 156 -2.68 26.80 -14.63
C LEU A 156 -2.99 27.55 -15.91
N THR A 157 -2.08 27.50 -16.87
CA THR A 157 -2.36 27.96 -18.24
C THR A 157 -2.76 26.75 -19.09
N VAL A 158 -3.92 26.85 -19.70
CA VAL A 158 -4.58 25.73 -20.39
C VAL A 158 -4.90 26.12 -21.84
N ARG A 159 -4.66 25.18 -22.76
CA ARG A 159 -5.18 25.24 -24.14
C ARG A 159 -6.43 24.35 -24.22
N ARG A 160 -7.53 24.95 -24.68
CA ARG A 160 -8.82 24.28 -24.86
C ARG A 160 -9.22 24.31 -26.35
N ARG A 161 -9.68 23.16 -26.83
CA ARG A 161 -10.17 23.06 -28.23
C ARG A 161 -11.34 24.03 -28.42
N GLY A 162 -11.28 24.85 -29.50
CA GLY A 162 -12.29 25.86 -29.80
C GLY A 162 -11.98 27.27 -29.22
N GLU A 163 -11.04 27.38 -28.28
CA GLU A 163 -10.61 28.68 -27.75
C GLU A 163 -9.40 29.22 -28.51
N LYS A 164 -9.48 30.50 -28.96
CA LYS A 164 -8.39 31.15 -29.70
C LYS A 164 -7.18 31.49 -28.83
N LYS A 165 -7.41 31.76 -27.54
CA LYS A 165 -6.37 32.13 -26.58
C LYS A 165 -6.24 31.05 -25.52
N ALA A 166 -5.07 30.98 -24.87
CA ALA A 166 -4.89 30.20 -23.68
C ALA A 166 -5.76 30.76 -22.55
N LEU A 167 -6.31 29.87 -21.74
CA LEU A 167 -7.09 30.20 -20.55
C LEU A 167 -6.20 30.10 -19.33
N THR A 168 -6.35 30.99 -18.37
CA THR A 168 -5.63 30.96 -17.10
C THR A 168 -6.61 30.68 -15.98
N PHE A 169 -6.31 29.69 -15.14
CA PHE A 169 -7.08 29.30 -13.98
C PHE A 169 -6.24 29.44 -12.73
N PHE A 170 -6.69 30.23 -11.77
CA PHE A 170 -6.11 30.22 -10.42
C PHE A 170 -6.91 29.22 -9.57
N VAL A 171 -6.21 28.26 -9.00
CA VAL A 171 -6.80 27.16 -8.23
C VAL A 171 -6.15 27.08 -6.87
N VAL A 172 -6.93 26.97 -5.81
CA VAL A 172 -6.41 26.73 -4.44
C VAL A 172 -6.42 25.22 -4.19
N ARG A 173 -5.30 24.67 -3.76
CA ARG A 173 -5.19 23.24 -3.46
C ARG A 173 -6.05 22.89 -2.24
N GLU A 174 -6.85 21.84 -2.37
CA GLU A 174 -7.65 21.27 -1.28
C GLU A 174 -7.20 19.82 -1.03
N ILE A 175 -7.71 19.20 0.03
CA ILE A 175 -7.55 17.77 0.30
C ILE A 175 -8.34 17.00 -0.75
N ILE A 176 -7.65 16.21 -1.56
CA ILE A 176 -8.24 15.31 -2.54
C ILE A 176 -8.22 13.89 -1.99
N GLN A 177 -9.39 13.31 -1.80
CA GLN A 177 -9.52 11.93 -1.30
C GLN A 177 -9.37 10.91 -2.42
N ILE A 178 -8.51 9.92 -2.20
CA ILE A 178 -8.37 8.77 -3.09
C ILE A 178 -9.54 7.82 -2.85
N LYS A 179 -10.35 7.58 -3.88
CA LYS A 179 -11.44 6.61 -3.82
C LYS A 179 -10.88 5.20 -3.96
N SER A 180 -10.61 4.54 -2.84
CA SER A 180 -10.17 3.14 -2.82
C SER A 180 -11.31 2.13 -2.94
N VAL A 181 -12.57 2.57 -2.81
CA VAL A 181 -13.76 1.72 -2.86
C VAL A 181 -14.67 2.12 -4.01
N LYS A 182 -15.07 1.14 -4.81
CA LYS A 182 -16.13 1.26 -5.82
C LYS A 182 -17.23 0.26 -5.48
N ALA A 183 -18.48 0.68 -5.52
CA ALA A 183 -19.60 -0.19 -5.20
C ALA A 183 -20.74 -0.02 -6.21
N ASP A 184 -21.36 -1.13 -6.58
CA ASP A 184 -22.47 -1.18 -7.51
C ASP A 184 -23.49 -2.26 -7.07
N LEU A 185 -24.71 -2.11 -7.51
CA LEU A 185 -25.71 -3.18 -7.45
C LEU A 185 -25.71 -3.90 -8.80
N LEU A 186 -25.33 -5.18 -8.77
CA LEU A 186 -25.39 -6.04 -9.94
C LEU A 186 -26.80 -6.66 -10.08
N GLU A 187 -27.00 -7.44 -11.14
CA GLU A 187 -28.24 -8.19 -11.37
C GLU A 187 -28.60 -9.08 -10.16
N LYS A 188 -29.90 -9.38 -10.02
CA LYS A 188 -30.46 -10.17 -8.92
C LYS A 188 -30.07 -9.67 -7.51
N ASN A 189 -29.87 -8.36 -7.39
CA ASN A 189 -29.62 -7.71 -6.12
C ASN A 189 -28.31 -8.16 -5.41
N ILE A 190 -27.26 -8.40 -6.18
CA ILE A 190 -25.92 -8.68 -5.64
C ILE A 190 -25.20 -7.34 -5.39
N GLY A 191 -24.83 -7.07 -4.15
CA GLY A 191 -23.96 -5.93 -3.80
C GLY A 191 -22.50 -6.22 -4.18
N TYR A 192 -21.98 -5.51 -5.17
CA TYR A 192 -20.57 -5.62 -5.56
C TYR A 192 -19.77 -4.50 -4.92
N ILE A 193 -18.69 -4.85 -4.24
CA ILE A 193 -17.77 -3.91 -3.58
C ILE A 193 -16.36 -4.27 -4.01
N ARG A 194 -15.70 -3.35 -4.72
CA ARG A 194 -14.29 -3.47 -5.06
C ARG A 194 -13.46 -2.57 -4.18
N LEU A 195 -12.45 -3.14 -3.54
CA LEU A 195 -11.44 -2.45 -2.76
C LEU A 195 -10.09 -2.54 -3.49
N THR A 196 -9.49 -1.40 -3.83
CA THR A 196 -8.23 -1.34 -4.60
C THR A 196 -7.00 -1.14 -3.74
N SER A 197 -7.14 -0.60 -2.52
CA SER A 197 -6.05 -0.42 -1.55
C SER A 197 -6.61 -0.22 -0.15
N PHE A 198 -5.77 -0.43 0.87
CA PHE A 198 -6.12 -0.24 2.28
C PHE A 198 -5.45 1.03 2.83
N ASN A 199 -6.04 2.19 2.56
CA ASN A 199 -5.66 3.48 3.14
C ASN A 199 -6.54 3.85 4.34
N GLU A 200 -6.23 4.94 5.06
CA GLU A 200 -6.93 5.36 6.28
C GLU A 200 -8.45 5.53 6.10
N ASN A 201 -8.90 5.82 4.88
CA ASN A 201 -10.30 6.06 4.55
C ASN A 201 -11.06 4.82 4.06
N SER A 202 -10.36 3.73 3.72
CA SER A 202 -10.95 2.54 3.08
C SER A 202 -12.10 1.93 3.89
N GLY A 203 -11.92 1.76 5.20
CA GLY A 203 -12.97 1.22 6.06
C GLY A 203 -14.22 2.12 6.11
N LYS A 204 -14.04 3.45 6.21
CA LYS A 204 -15.17 4.39 6.18
C LYS A 204 -15.92 4.34 4.84
N GLN A 205 -15.17 4.21 3.73
CA GLN A 205 -15.75 4.13 2.39
C GLN A 205 -16.57 2.83 2.23
N ILE A 206 -16.02 1.67 2.63
CA ILE A 206 -16.76 0.38 2.59
C ILE A 206 -18.02 0.45 3.44
N GLU A 207 -17.93 0.91 4.69
CA GLU A 207 -19.08 1.04 5.58
C GLU A 207 -20.18 1.91 4.96
N LYS A 208 -19.81 3.06 4.39
CA LYS A 208 -20.73 3.97 3.70
C LYS A 208 -21.43 3.30 2.52
N GLU A 209 -20.67 2.58 1.68
CA GLU A 209 -21.24 1.95 0.50
C GLU A 209 -22.13 0.74 0.85
N ILE A 210 -21.77 -0.08 1.84
CA ILE A 210 -22.64 -1.15 2.34
C ILE A 210 -23.98 -0.55 2.85
N LYS A 211 -23.91 0.46 3.73
CA LYS A 211 -25.10 1.13 4.26
C LYS A 211 -25.99 1.74 3.16
N LYS A 212 -25.36 2.30 2.12
CA LYS A 212 -26.08 2.86 0.97
C LYS A 212 -26.77 1.77 0.15
N LEU A 213 -26.10 0.65 -0.12
CA LEU A 213 -26.68 -0.49 -0.82
C LEU A 213 -27.86 -1.10 -0.03
N GLU A 214 -27.68 -1.34 1.27
CA GLU A 214 -28.74 -1.88 2.15
C GLU A 214 -29.96 -0.95 2.25
N LYS A 215 -29.75 0.36 2.25
CA LYS A 215 -30.85 1.34 2.33
C LYS A 215 -31.64 1.47 1.05
N ASN A 216 -30.98 1.38 -0.11
CA ASN A 216 -31.55 1.73 -1.41
C ASN A 216 -31.99 0.52 -2.23
N SER A 217 -31.64 -0.71 -1.79
CA SER A 217 -31.83 -1.93 -2.55
C SER A 217 -32.07 -3.11 -1.62
N ASP A 218 -32.80 -4.13 -2.13
CA ASP A 218 -33.01 -5.38 -1.41
C ASP A 218 -31.82 -6.33 -1.69
N VAL A 219 -30.63 -5.99 -1.20
CA VAL A 219 -29.41 -6.78 -1.42
C VAL A 219 -29.58 -8.18 -0.83
N LYS A 220 -29.30 -9.21 -1.61
CA LYS A 220 -29.42 -10.62 -1.21
C LYS A 220 -28.08 -11.26 -0.85
N SER A 221 -27.01 -10.83 -1.50
CA SER A 221 -25.66 -11.37 -1.33
C SER A 221 -24.62 -10.32 -1.71
N TYR A 222 -23.35 -10.58 -1.41
CA TYR A 222 -22.24 -9.67 -1.69
C TYR A 222 -21.11 -10.33 -2.45
N ILE A 223 -20.43 -9.54 -3.27
CA ILE A 223 -19.13 -9.88 -3.83
C ILE A 223 -18.13 -8.80 -3.36
N LEU A 224 -17.12 -9.21 -2.62
CA LEU A 224 -15.97 -8.36 -2.24
C LEU A 224 -14.81 -8.67 -3.18
N ASP A 225 -14.47 -7.72 -4.06
CA ASP A 225 -13.40 -7.88 -5.04
C ASP A 225 -12.09 -7.26 -4.52
N LEU A 226 -11.13 -8.13 -4.20
CA LEU A 226 -9.79 -7.81 -3.75
C LEU A 226 -8.73 -8.10 -4.82
N ARG A 227 -9.12 -8.44 -6.04
CA ARG A 227 -8.16 -8.73 -7.12
C ARG A 227 -7.30 -7.51 -7.44
N ASN A 228 -6.00 -7.73 -7.65
CA ASN A 228 -4.99 -6.68 -7.87
C ASN A 228 -4.97 -5.60 -6.76
N ASN A 229 -5.28 -5.98 -5.53
CA ASN A 229 -5.15 -5.11 -4.37
C ASN A 229 -3.88 -5.49 -3.58
N PRO A 230 -2.79 -4.70 -3.64
CA PRO A 230 -1.50 -5.05 -3.01
C PRO A 230 -1.52 -4.94 -1.48
N GLY A 231 -2.66 -4.56 -0.91
CA GLY A 231 -2.83 -4.39 0.53
C GLY A 231 -2.78 -2.93 0.98
N GLY A 232 -2.09 -2.68 2.07
CA GLY A 232 -1.93 -1.39 2.75
C GLY A 232 -1.99 -1.55 4.26
N LEU A 233 -2.72 -0.67 4.95
CA LEU A 233 -2.74 -0.59 6.41
C LEU A 233 -3.36 -1.82 7.08
N LEU A 234 -2.61 -2.44 8.00
CA LEU A 234 -3.10 -3.51 8.89
C LEU A 234 -4.36 -3.09 9.66
N SER A 235 -4.40 -1.85 10.17
CA SER A 235 -5.55 -1.33 10.89
C SER A 235 -6.84 -1.34 10.07
N GLN A 236 -6.73 -1.11 8.77
CA GLN A 236 -7.87 -1.15 7.86
C GLN A 236 -8.26 -2.60 7.48
N ALA A 237 -7.29 -3.50 7.35
CA ALA A 237 -7.59 -4.92 7.17
C ALA A 237 -8.40 -5.47 8.37
N ILE A 238 -7.97 -5.16 9.59
CA ILE A 238 -8.68 -5.53 10.82
C ILE A 238 -10.09 -4.93 10.83
N LYS A 239 -10.22 -3.63 10.57
CA LYS A 239 -11.50 -2.93 10.55
C LYS A 239 -12.46 -3.48 9.50
N ILE A 240 -11.95 -3.78 8.30
CA ILE A 240 -12.77 -4.28 7.20
C ILE A 240 -13.17 -5.75 7.45
N SER A 241 -12.28 -6.57 7.99
CA SER A 241 -12.66 -7.93 8.42
C SER A 241 -13.74 -7.92 9.51
N ASP A 242 -13.64 -6.99 10.46
CA ASP A 242 -14.60 -6.77 11.53
C ASP A 242 -16.01 -6.45 11.03
N PHE A 243 -16.14 -5.78 9.87
CA PHE A 243 -17.45 -5.50 9.25
C PHE A 243 -18.23 -6.73 8.79
N PHE A 244 -17.56 -7.85 8.63
CA PHE A 244 -18.16 -9.09 8.11
C PHE A 244 -18.13 -10.23 9.15
N LEU A 245 -17.57 -10.01 10.33
CA LEU A 245 -17.44 -11.01 11.38
C LEU A 245 -18.14 -10.55 12.65
N ASP A 246 -18.76 -11.46 13.40
CA ASP A 246 -19.37 -11.18 14.69
C ASP A 246 -18.45 -11.45 15.89
N ASN A 247 -17.45 -12.29 15.72
CA ASN A 247 -16.48 -12.67 16.76
C ASN A 247 -15.31 -13.44 16.18
N GLY A 248 -14.34 -13.76 17.00
CA GLY A 248 -13.19 -14.57 16.67
C GLY A 248 -11.94 -13.77 16.34
N GLU A 249 -10.80 -14.46 16.27
CA GLU A 249 -9.53 -13.84 15.88
C GLU A 249 -9.56 -13.45 14.40
N ILE A 250 -9.09 -12.24 14.08
CA ILE A 250 -8.94 -11.78 12.67
C ILE A 250 -7.55 -12.13 12.17
N VAL A 251 -6.54 -11.76 12.96
CA VAL A 251 -5.13 -11.93 12.60
C VAL A 251 -4.28 -11.88 13.86
N SER A 252 -3.16 -12.57 13.83
CA SER A 252 -2.11 -12.41 14.83
C SER A 252 -0.76 -12.11 14.19
N THR A 253 0.15 -11.51 14.99
CA THR A 253 1.53 -11.26 14.57
C THR A 253 2.50 -11.89 15.55
N LYS A 254 3.59 -12.46 15.01
CA LYS A 254 4.71 -12.94 15.83
C LYS A 254 5.97 -12.20 15.42
N SER A 255 6.62 -11.58 16.39
CA SER A 255 7.88 -10.87 16.24
C SER A 255 9.05 -11.63 16.84
N ARG A 256 10.27 -11.11 16.68
CA ARG A 256 11.47 -11.67 17.30
C ARG A 256 11.36 -11.73 18.84
N LYS A 257 10.67 -10.75 19.45
CA LYS A 257 10.42 -10.73 20.89
C LYS A 257 8.96 -11.14 21.14
N ALA A 258 8.75 -12.22 21.86
CA ALA A 258 7.42 -12.75 22.15
C ALA A 258 6.50 -11.72 22.86
N SER A 259 7.06 -10.77 23.63
CA SER A 259 6.32 -9.68 24.27
C SER A 259 5.68 -8.69 23.29
N GLU A 260 6.11 -8.68 22.04
CA GLU A 260 5.62 -7.82 20.98
C GLU A 260 4.56 -8.50 20.09
N ASN A 261 4.27 -9.78 20.36
CA ASN A 261 3.23 -10.51 19.66
C ASN A 261 1.86 -9.88 19.95
N ARG A 262 1.03 -9.79 18.91
CA ARG A 262 -0.30 -9.16 18.97
C ARG A 262 -1.34 -10.09 18.37
N LYS A 263 -2.58 -9.94 18.86
CA LYS A 263 -3.78 -10.58 18.30
C LYS A 263 -4.91 -9.58 18.21
N TRP A 264 -5.67 -9.64 17.13
CA TRP A 264 -6.83 -8.80 16.93
C TRP A 264 -8.06 -9.68 16.73
N PHE A 265 -9.17 -9.25 17.31
CA PHE A 265 -10.41 -9.98 17.35
C PHE A 265 -11.54 -9.13 16.79
N ALA A 266 -12.49 -9.78 16.12
CA ALA A 266 -13.70 -9.15 15.67
C ALA A 266 -14.62 -8.80 16.86
N LYS A 267 -15.37 -7.72 16.65
CA LYS A 267 -16.44 -7.26 17.53
C LYS A 267 -17.76 -7.64 16.91
N SER A 268 -18.80 -7.81 17.73
CA SER A 268 -20.14 -8.12 17.24
C SER A 268 -20.68 -7.00 16.32
N GLY A 269 -21.26 -7.37 15.19
CA GLY A 269 -21.93 -6.47 14.27
C GLY A 269 -21.60 -6.64 12.79
N ASP A 270 -21.87 -7.81 12.22
CA ASP A 270 -21.79 -8.04 10.76
C ASP A 270 -22.70 -7.06 10.00
N LEU A 271 -22.10 -6.15 9.24
CA LEU A 271 -22.83 -5.12 8.46
C LEU A 271 -23.69 -5.70 7.34
N THR A 272 -23.44 -6.93 6.93
CA THR A 272 -24.21 -7.62 5.87
C THR A 272 -25.30 -8.52 6.42
N ASN A 273 -25.49 -8.54 7.75
CA ASN A 273 -26.51 -9.33 8.44
C ASN A 273 -26.48 -10.83 8.07
N GLY A 274 -25.30 -11.43 7.95
CA GLY A 274 -25.12 -12.84 7.64
C GLY A 274 -25.38 -13.23 6.17
N LYS A 275 -25.61 -12.27 5.27
CA LYS A 275 -25.80 -12.54 3.84
C LYS A 275 -24.58 -13.22 3.23
N THR A 276 -24.80 -14.07 2.23
CA THR A 276 -23.71 -14.79 1.56
C THR A 276 -22.71 -13.83 0.93
N ILE A 277 -21.42 -14.12 1.11
CA ILE A 277 -20.32 -13.32 0.56
C ILE A 277 -19.41 -14.22 -0.28
N ILE A 278 -19.07 -13.75 -1.48
CA ILE A 278 -17.93 -14.27 -2.25
C ILE A 278 -16.82 -13.23 -2.23
N VAL A 279 -15.60 -13.65 -1.95
CA VAL A 279 -14.39 -12.82 -2.04
C VAL A 279 -13.61 -13.22 -3.28
N LEU A 280 -13.38 -12.27 -4.19
CA LEU A 280 -12.54 -12.49 -5.36
C LEU A 280 -11.09 -12.14 -5.03
N ILE A 281 -10.17 -13.06 -5.29
CA ILE A 281 -8.74 -12.91 -5.11
C ILE A 281 -7.98 -13.37 -6.35
N ASN A 282 -6.77 -12.83 -6.53
CA ASN A 282 -5.80 -13.27 -7.53
C ASN A 282 -4.37 -13.05 -7.03
N TYR A 283 -3.37 -13.37 -7.85
CA TYR A 283 -1.97 -13.16 -7.50
C TYR A 283 -1.60 -11.70 -7.15
N GLY A 284 -2.36 -10.71 -7.61
CA GLY A 284 -2.21 -9.31 -7.21
C GLY A 284 -2.82 -8.96 -5.84
N SER A 285 -3.50 -9.90 -5.18
CA SER A 285 -4.03 -9.73 -3.82
C SER A 285 -2.94 -10.04 -2.81
N ALA A 286 -2.52 -9.04 -2.01
CA ALA A 286 -1.38 -9.20 -1.10
C ALA A 286 -1.62 -8.56 0.28
N SER A 287 -0.88 -9.01 1.30
CA SER A 287 -0.79 -8.37 2.63
C SER A 287 -2.17 -8.17 3.30
N ALA A 288 -2.65 -6.93 3.45
CA ALA A 288 -3.96 -6.60 4.04
C ALA A 288 -5.13 -7.32 3.33
N SER A 289 -5.05 -7.51 2.01
CA SER A 289 -6.04 -8.29 1.25
C SER A 289 -6.06 -9.76 1.69
N GLU A 290 -4.88 -10.33 1.94
CA GLU A 290 -4.74 -11.71 2.40
C GLU A 290 -5.24 -11.90 3.83
N ILE A 291 -5.08 -10.87 4.67
CA ILE A 291 -5.63 -10.87 6.04
C ILE A 291 -7.17 -10.92 5.98
N VAL A 292 -7.79 -10.06 5.16
CA VAL A 292 -9.26 -10.04 5.02
C VAL A 292 -9.76 -11.36 4.42
N ALA A 293 -9.19 -11.79 3.29
CA ALA A 293 -9.58 -13.02 2.62
C ALA A 293 -9.42 -14.25 3.54
N GLY A 294 -8.23 -14.40 4.18
CA GLY A 294 -7.92 -15.52 5.06
C GLY A 294 -8.80 -15.55 6.31
N ALA A 295 -9.01 -14.39 6.95
CA ALA A 295 -9.91 -14.31 8.11
C ALA A 295 -11.34 -14.74 7.76
N LEU A 296 -11.90 -14.24 6.65
CA LEU A 296 -13.25 -14.59 6.23
C LEU A 296 -13.36 -16.06 5.82
N LYS A 297 -12.32 -16.63 5.21
CA LYS A 297 -12.23 -18.05 4.88
C LYS A 297 -12.20 -18.92 6.12
N ASP A 298 -11.27 -18.66 7.05
CA ASP A 298 -11.09 -19.47 8.26
C ASP A 298 -12.34 -19.50 9.13
N HIS A 299 -13.06 -18.38 9.20
CA HIS A 299 -14.37 -18.31 9.86
C HIS A 299 -15.53 -18.87 9.05
N LYS A 300 -15.27 -19.39 7.83
CA LYS A 300 -16.32 -19.86 6.90
C LYS A 300 -17.38 -18.79 6.64
N ARG A 301 -16.99 -17.51 6.73
CA ARG A 301 -17.89 -16.39 6.51
C ARG A 301 -18.08 -16.07 5.05
N ALA A 302 -17.08 -16.33 4.22
CA ALA A 302 -17.14 -16.13 2.79
C ALA A 302 -16.54 -17.32 2.04
N ILE A 303 -16.93 -17.46 0.78
CA ILE A 303 -16.30 -18.36 -0.18
C ILE A 303 -15.29 -17.55 -0.98
N LEU A 304 -14.04 -18.02 -1.00
CA LEU A 304 -12.99 -17.40 -1.81
C LEU A 304 -13.00 -18.00 -3.21
N LEU A 305 -12.98 -17.13 -4.23
CA LEU A 305 -12.99 -17.51 -5.63
C LEU A 305 -11.91 -16.76 -6.41
N GLY A 306 -11.28 -17.43 -7.35
CA GLY A 306 -10.26 -16.88 -8.25
C GLY A 306 -8.97 -17.65 -8.20
N GLU A 307 -7.86 -16.98 -8.00
CA GLU A 307 -6.52 -17.57 -8.00
C GLU A 307 -5.83 -17.39 -6.65
N ASN A 308 -4.75 -18.15 -6.42
CA ASN A 308 -3.95 -18.01 -5.22
C ASN A 308 -3.41 -16.58 -5.06
N SER A 309 -3.41 -16.06 -3.83
CA SER A 309 -2.87 -14.74 -3.55
C SER A 309 -1.33 -14.71 -3.54
N TYR A 310 -0.73 -13.53 -3.34
CA TYR A 310 0.70 -13.30 -3.49
C TYR A 310 1.59 -14.02 -2.45
N GLY A 311 1.16 -14.05 -1.19
CA GLY A 311 1.97 -14.61 -0.09
C GLY A 311 2.83 -13.59 0.66
N LYS A 312 2.38 -12.34 0.81
CA LYS A 312 3.07 -11.32 1.60
C LYS A 312 2.68 -11.40 3.08
N GLY A 313 3.28 -12.33 3.81
CA GLY A 313 3.01 -12.55 5.23
C GLY A 313 3.87 -11.73 6.20
N SER A 314 4.54 -10.68 5.76
CA SER A 314 5.45 -9.86 6.58
C SER A 314 4.83 -8.54 7.02
N VAL A 315 5.09 -8.16 8.28
CA VAL A 315 4.71 -6.86 8.88
C VAL A 315 5.89 -5.91 8.76
N GLN A 316 5.72 -4.79 8.07
CA GLN A 316 6.72 -3.73 8.01
C GLN A 316 6.42 -2.63 9.03
N SER A 317 7.47 -2.11 9.65
CA SER A 317 7.45 -0.87 10.42
C SER A 317 8.21 0.21 9.69
N ILE A 318 7.68 1.42 9.71
CA ILE A 318 8.34 2.61 9.18
C ILE A 318 9.06 3.29 10.33
N ILE A 319 10.38 3.34 10.27
CA ILE A 319 11.23 3.90 11.31
C ILE A 319 11.89 5.16 10.77
N PRO A 320 11.48 6.37 11.24
CA PRO A 320 12.03 7.63 10.78
C PRO A 320 13.53 7.76 11.06
N LEU A 321 14.24 8.40 10.16
CA LEU A 321 15.68 8.72 10.27
C LEU A 321 15.90 10.23 10.38
N LYS A 322 17.11 10.62 10.78
CA LYS A 322 17.47 12.03 11.03
C LYS A 322 17.52 12.90 9.76
N ASN A 323 17.62 12.29 8.60
CA ASN A 323 17.65 12.95 7.29
C ASN A 323 16.26 13.16 6.68
N ASN A 324 15.18 13.06 7.47
CA ASN A 324 13.78 13.10 7.06
C ASN A 324 13.34 11.92 6.17
N GLY A 325 14.21 10.95 5.90
CA GLY A 325 13.84 9.67 5.32
C GLY A 325 13.41 8.66 6.39
N ALA A 326 13.21 7.41 5.99
CA ALA A 326 12.87 6.31 6.89
C ALA A 326 13.45 4.98 6.41
N ILE A 327 13.47 3.99 7.28
CA ILE A 327 13.61 2.60 6.88
C ILE A 327 12.26 1.89 7.03
N ARG A 328 11.88 1.16 5.99
CA ARG A 328 10.82 0.17 6.03
C ARG A 328 11.47 -1.15 6.41
N LEU A 329 11.16 -1.67 7.59
CA LEU A 329 11.80 -2.85 8.15
C LEU A 329 10.77 -3.92 8.50
N THR A 330 11.02 -5.16 8.11
CA THR A 330 10.21 -6.31 8.54
C THR A 330 10.45 -6.59 10.02
N VAL A 331 9.39 -6.47 10.82
CA VAL A 331 9.46 -6.61 12.29
C VAL A 331 8.68 -7.81 12.83
N ALA A 332 7.77 -8.38 12.04
CA ALA A 332 6.96 -9.53 12.44
C ALA A 332 6.41 -10.27 11.21
N LYS A 333 5.78 -11.43 11.45
CA LYS A 333 5.01 -12.19 10.44
C LYS A 333 3.55 -12.29 10.86
N TYR A 334 2.65 -12.27 9.84
CA TYR A 334 1.21 -12.49 10.02
C TYR A 334 0.87 -13.96 10.11
N TYR A 335 -0.16 -14.26 10.91
CA TYR A 335 -0.79 -15.57 11.03
C TYR A 335 -2.30 -15.41 10.98
N LEU A 336 -2.95 -16.26 10.20
CA LEU A 336 -4.39 -16.34 10.09
C LEU A 336 -5.02 -16.93 11.36
N PRO A 337 -6.34 -16.88 11.55
CA PRO A 337 -7.02 -17.51 12.68
C PRO A 337 -6.73 -19.00 12.83
N SER A 338 -6.56 -19.73 11.72
CA SER A 338 -6.12 -21.14 11.69
C SER A 338 -4.73 -21.35 12.31
N GLY A 339 -3.93 -20.29 12.47
CA GLY A 339 -2.52 -20.35 12.85
C GLY A 339 -1.56 -20.53 11.66
N GLU A 340 -2.07 -20.62 10.45
CA GLU A 340 -1.25 -20.71 9.24
C GLU A 340 -0.57 -19.38 8.92
N SER A 341 0.66 -19.45 8.39
CA SER A 341 1.39 -18.29 7.90
C SER A 341 1.06 -18.08 6.42
N ILE A 342 0.75 -16.85 6.03
CA ILE A 342 0.57 -16.49 4.62
C ILE A 342 1.89 -16.24 3.88
N SER A 343 3.02 -16.20 4.59
CA SER A 343 4.35 -15.94 3.98
C SER A 343 4.69 -16.99 2.93
N GLU A 344 4.93 -16.55 1.71
CA GLU A 344 5.36 -17.36 0.55
C GLU A 344 4.31 -18.37 0.02
N VAL A 345 3.22 -18.59 0.76
CA VAL A 345 2.16 -19.55 0.41
C VAL A 345 0.94 -18.83 -0.16
N GLY A 346 0.62 -17.66 0.41
CA GLY A 346 -0.61 -16.93 0.09
C GLY A 346 -1.86 -17.56 0.72
N VAL A 347 -3.01 -17.09 0.26
CA VAL A 347 -4.33 -17.62 0.59
C VAL A 347 -4.90 -18.26 -0.65
N SER A 348 -5.17 -19.56 -0.59
CA SER A 348 -5.77 -20.29 -1.71
C SER A 348 -7.28 -20.06 -1.76
N PRO A 349 -7.89 -19.93 -2.96
CA PRO A 349 -9.33 -19.86 -3.09
C PRO A 349 -9.98 -21.20 -2.70
N ASP A 350 -11.27 -21.16 -2.37
CA ASP A 350 -12.10 -22.38 -2.19
C ASP A 350 -12.54 -22.92 -3.57
N ILE A 351 -12.71 -22.01 -4.54
CA ILE A 351 -13.05 -22.32 -5.92
C ILE A 351 -12.03 -21.66 -6.83
N GLU A 352 -11.19 -22.47 -7.45
CA GLU A 352 -10.20 -21.98 -8.40
C GLU A 352 -10.85 -21.63 -9.74
N VAL A 353 -10.68 -20.39 -10.17
CA VAL A 353 -11.11 -19.90 -11.48
C VAL A 353 -9.99 -19.05 -12.04
N ILE A 354 -9.29 -19.57 -13.03
CA ILE A 354 -8.17 -18.89 -13.68
C ILE A 354 -8.71 -17.75 -14.57
N GLU A 355 -8.05 -16.58 -14.54
CA GLU A 355 -8.37 -15.49 -15.44
C GLU A 355 -8.05 -15.89 -16.89
N GLU A 356 -9.05 -15.82 -17.76
CA GLU A 356 -8.92 -16.24 -19.17
C GLU A 356 -8.45 -15.11 -20.09
N SER A 357 -8.47 -13.87 -19.61
CA SER A 357 -8.09 -12.69 -20.40
C SER A 357 -6.64 -12.29 -20.19
N ASP A 358 -5.91 -12.00 -21.27
CA ASP A 358 -4.55 -11.44 -21.22
C ASP A 358 -4.51 -10.04 -20.57
N GLU A 359 -5.64 -9.32 -20.57
CA GLU A 359 -5.78 -8.04 -19.91
C GLU A 359 -6.84 -8.13 -18.80
N PHE A 360 -6.40 -7.92 -17.55
CA PHE A 360 -7.34 -7.83 -16.43
C PHE A 360 -8.30 -6.66 -16.58
N LYS A 361 -9.55 -6.95 -16.88
CA LYS A 361 -10.64 -5.98 -17.01
C LYS A 361 -11.82 -6.38 -16.13
N ILE A 362 -12.13 -5.56 -15.16
CA ILE A 362 -13.25 -5.80 -14.25
C ILE A 362 -14.59 -5.44 -14.88
N LYS A 363 -15.63 -6.22 -14.56
CA LYS A 363 -17.03 -5.97 -14.97
C LYS A 363 -17.21 -5.87 -16.48
N THR A 364 -16.43 -6.60 -17.25
CA THR A 364 -16.59 -6.75 -18.70
C THR A 364 -17.12 -8.14 -19.02
N GLU A 365 -17.53 -8.36 -20.26
CA GLU A 365 -17.96 -9.68 -20.73
C GLU A 365 -16.85 -10.74 -20.63
N THR A 366 -15.58 -10.30 -20.58
CA THR A 366 -14.41 -11.17 -20.43
C THR A 366 -14.03 -11.45 -18.97
N ASP A 367 -14.69 -10.84 -17.98
CA ASP A 367 -14.44 -11.09 -16.55
C ASP A 367 -15.12 -12.41 -16.14
N ASN A 368 -14.46 -13.54 -16.48
CA ASN A 368 -14.95 -14.88 -16.20
C ASN A 368 -15.06 -15.19 -14.71
N GLN A 369 -14.16 -14.66 -13.87
CA GLN A 369 -14.19 -14.85 -12.42
C GLN A 369 -15.41 -14.16 -11.78
N LEU A 370 -15.70 -12.92 -12.16
CA LEU A 370 -16.90 -12.21 -11.69
C LEU A 370 -18.17 -12.89 -12.20
N SER A 371 -18.20 -13.29 -13.47
CA SER A 371 -19.33 -14.00 -14.07
C SER A 371 -19.63 -15.32 -13.37
N TYR A 372 -18.58 -16.06 -12.97
CA TYR A 372 -18.73 -17.30 -12.20
C TYR A 372 -19.27 -17.02 -10.78
N ALA A 373 -18.78 -15.99 -10.11
CA ALA A 373 -19.27 -15.59 -8.79
C ALA A 373 -20.76 -15.21 -8.82
N ILE A 374 -21.18 -14.43 -9.82
CA ILE A 374 -22.59 -14.07 -10.03
C ILE A 374 -23.46 -15.33 -10.25
N LYS A 375 -22.97 -16.25 -11.10
CA LYS A 375 -23.68 -17.50 -11.34
C LYS A 375 -23.82 -18.36 -10.08
N LEU A 376 -22.76 -18.44 -9.27
CA LEU A 376 -22.80 -19.22 -8.03
C LEU A 376 -23.77 -18.63 -6.99
N LEU A 377 -23.91 -17.31 -6.91
CA LEU A 377 -24.87 -16.65 -6.02
C LEU A 377 -26.33 -16.74 -6.51
N ASN A 378 -26.54 -17.10 -7.75
CA ASN A 378 -27.85 -17.19 -8.35
C ASN A 378 -28.44 -18.61 -8.35
N GLY A 379 -27.66 -19.64 -7.98
CA GLY A 379 -28.04 -21.05 -7.90
C GLY A 379 -27.97 -21.73 -9.24
#